data_8bf587046c2e11b9022c60027ce4247c
#
_entry.id   8bf587046c2e11b9022c60027ce4247c
#
_cell.length_a   1.000
_cell.length_b   1.000
_cell.length_c   1.000
_cell.angle_alpha   90.00
_cell.angle_beta   90.00
_cell.angle_gamma   90.00
#
_symmetry.space_group_name_H-M   'P 1'
#
loop_
_entity.id
_entity.type
_entity.pdbx_description
1 polymer ?
#
loop_
_entity_poly.entity_id
_entity_poly.type
_entity_poly.pdbx_seq_one_letter_code
_entity_poly.pdbx_strand_id
1 'polypeptide(L)'
;LQMVRFYSAIANDGTLVTPHFLISKPQSGEVAEWESTETGVDETVLADMRSMLRSVVTDGTGAAADIEGYEVCGKTSTAEIASEEGGYKKEVYNIGFCGFIDNSSSNLVCFVGANEVYAMRQTTQIFNDIMENAVKQYNITSMPSN
;
A
#
# COMPACT_ATOMS: atom_id res chain seq x y z
N LEU A 1 3.31 9.68 1.52
CA LEU A 1 3.78 9.58 0.15
C LEU A 1 4.96 8.62 0.00
N GLN A 2 6.00 8.70 0.87
CA GLN A 2 7.17 7.81 0.82
C GLN A 2 6.81 6.32 0.98
N MET A 3 5.88 5.99 1.89
CA MET A 3 5.39 4.61 2.07
C MET A 3 4.71 4.08 0.82
N VAL A 4 3.83 4.88 0.21
CA VAL A 4 3.17 4.49 -1.05
C VAL A 4 4.20 4.26 -2.15
N ARG A 5 5.20 5.15 -2.27
CA ARG A 5 6.27 5.00 -3.25
C ARG A 5 7.11 3.73 -3.04
N PHE A 6 7.43 3.40 -1.78
CA PHE A 6 8.16 2.18 -1.45
C PHE A 6 7.35 0.91 -1.80
N TYR A 7 6.07 0.86 -1.39
CA TYR A 7 5.21 -0.28 -1.72
C TYR A 7 4.94 -0.39 -3.22
N SER A 8 4.87 0.74 -3.93
CA SER A 8 4.73 0.72 -5.39
C SER A 8 5.93 0.07 -6.08
N ALA A 9 7.14 0.21 -5.55
CA ALA A 9 8.31 -0.46 -6.11
C ALA A 9 8.22 -1.99 -5.95
N ILE A 10 7.68 -2.49 -4.83
CA ILE A 10 7.46 -3.93 -4.64
C ILE A 10 6.38 -4.45 -5.60
N ALA A 11 5.28 -3.69 -5.75
CA ALA A 11 4.17 -4.04 -6.64
C ALA A 11 4.53 -3.92 -8.14
N ASN A 12 5.55 -3.14 -8.48
CA ASN A 12 5.97 -2.81 -9.84
C ASN A 12 7.38 -3.35 -10.16
N ASP A 13 7.64 -4.58 -9.75
CA ASP A 13 8.85 -5.35 -10.06
C ASP A 13 10.17 -4.62 -9.83
N GLY A 14 10.24 -3.83 -8.76
CA GLY A 14 11.43 -3.08 -8.37
C GLY A 14 11.56 -1.70 -9.01
N THR A 15 10.62 -1.27 -9.82
CA THR A 15 10.63 0.05 -10.44
C THR A 15 10.04 1.10 -9.51
N LEU A 16 10.86 2.04 -9.09
CA LEU A 16 10.50 3.15 -8.22
C LEU A 16 10.01 4.34 -9.05
N VAL A 17 8.72 4.64 -8.95
CA VAL A 17 8.09 5.74 -9.69
C VAL A 17 8.22 7.08 -8.98
N THR A 18 8.19 8.18 -9.73
CA THR A 18 8.12 9.53 -9.19
C THR A 18 6.67 9.94 -8.94
N PRO A 19 6.23 10.10 -7.67
CA PRO A 19 4.86 10.51 -7.37
C PRO A 19 4.57 11.92 -7.89
N HIS A 20 3.46 12.07 -8.61
CA HIS A 20 3.06 13.34 -9.21
C HIS A 20 1.55 13.45 -9.34
N PHE A 21 1.03 14.68 -9.51
CA PHE A 21 -0.36 14.96 -9.79
C PHE A 21 -0.57 15.51 -11.20
N LEU A 22 0.48 16.07 -11.82
CA LEU A 22 0.39 16.63 -13.16
C LEU A 22 0.45 15.52 -14.21
N ILE A 23 -0.65 15.31 -14.92
CA ILE A 23 -0.76 14.33 -16.02
C ILE A 23 -0.46 15.00 -17.36
N SER A 24 -0.97 16.22 -17.56
CA SER A 24 -0.75 17.00 -18.78
C SER A 24 -0.81 18.49 -18.49
N LYS A 25 -0.22 19.29 -19.38
CA LYS A 25 -0.31 20.77 -19.33
C LYS A 25 -1.65 21.20 -19.93
N PRO A 26 -2.55 21.88 -19.18
CA PRO A 26 -3.90 22.19 -19.66
C PRO A 26 -3.95 23.05 -20.92
N GLN A 27 -2.95 23.95 -21.12
CA GLN A 27 -2.92 24.87 -22.23
C GLN A 27 -2.37 24.27 -23.55
N SER A 28 -1.43 23.33 -23.48
CA SER A 28 -0.81 22.72 -24.65
C SER A 28 -1.30 21.28 -24.92
N GLY A 29 -1.92 20.63 -23.96
CA GLY A 29 -2.24 19.20 -24.02
C GLY A 29 -1.01 18.28 -23.94
N GLU A 30 0.18 18.83 -23.75
CA GLU A 30 1.42 18.07 -23.62
C GLU A 30 1.36 17.17 -22.39
N VAL A 31 1.57 15.88 -22.57
CA VAL A 31 1.61 14.89 -21.48
C VAL A 31 2.89 15.12 -20.67
N ALA A 32 2.76 15.16 -19.36
CA ALA A 32 3.91 15.26 -18.47
C ALA A 32 4.56 13.86 -18.32
N GLU A 33 5.86 13.81 -18.56
CA GLU A 33 6.66 12.60 -18.35
C GLU A 33 7.40 12.69 -17.02
N TRP A 34 7.47 11.56 -16.30
CA TRP A 34 8.12 11.49 -15.00
C TRP A 34 9.07 10.29 -14.97
N GLU A 35 10.29 10.55 -14.55
CA GLU A 35 11.32 9.53 -14.49
C GLU A 35 10.97 8.45 -13.45
N SER A 36 11.26 7.22 -13.80
CA SER A 36 11.30 6.08 -12.88
C SER A 36 12.74 5.62 -12.67
N THR A 37 13.00 4.91 -11.60
CA THR A 37 14.34 4.40 -11.26
C THR A 37 14.23 2.94 -10.90
N GLU A 38 15.03 2.10 -11.56
CA GLU A 38 15.18 0.71 -11.17
C GLU A 38 15.94 0.62 -9.84
N THR A 39 15.39 -0.11 -8.88
CA THR A 39 16.01 -0.27 -7.56
C THR A 39 17.19 -1.23 -7.59
N GLY A 40 17.27 -2.10 -8.60
CA GLY A 40 18.27 -3.17 -8.69
C GLY A 40 18.07 -4.29 -7.67
N VAL A 41 16.92 -4.34 -7.02
CA VAL A 41 16.55 -5.45 -6.14
C VAL A 41 16.26 -6.68 -6.99
N ASP A 42 16.80 -7.83 -6.58
CA ASP A 42 16.62 -9.11 -7.26
C ASP A 42 15.14 -9.54 -7.29
N GLU A 43 14.72 -10.12 -8.41
CA GLU A 43 13.33 -10.56 -8.61
C GLU A 43 12.89 -11.59 -7.57
N THR A 44 13.80 -12.47 -7.14
CA THR A 44 13.50 -13.46 -6.08
C THR A 44 13.22 -12.78 -4.73
N VAL A 45 13.95 -11.71 -4.41
CA VAL A 45 13.71 -10.91 -3.20
C VAL A 45 12.35 -10.19 -3.25
N LEU A 46 11.98 -9.68 -4.43
CA LEU A 46 10.67 -9.03 -4.61
C LEU A 46 9.53 -10.05 -4.49
N ALA A 47 9.69 -11.26 -5.04
CA ALA A 47 8.72 -12.34 -4.90
C ALA A 47 8.58 -12.79 -3.43
N ASP A 48 9.68 -12.95 -2.72
CA ASP A 48 9.67 -13.26 -1.28
C ASP A 48 8.97 -12.16 -0.47
N MET A 49 9.23 -10.89 -0.79
CA MET A 49 8.56 -9.75 -0.14
C MET A 49 7.05 -9.79 -0.39
N ARG A 50 6.60 -10.02 -1.62
CA ARG A 50 5.17 -10.17 -1.93
C ARG A 50 4.54 -11.32 -1.16
N SER A 51 5.19 -12.48 -1.12
CA SER A 51 4.75 -13.65 -0.35
C SER A 51 4.62 -13.35 1.15
N MET A 52 5.61 -12.68 1.75
CA MET A 52 5.54 -12.27 3.15
C MET A 52 4.42 -11.27 3.40
N LEU A 53 4.23 -10.29 2.52
CA LEU A 53 3.14 -9.31 2.63
C LEU A 53 1.77 -9.96 2.44
N ARG A 54 1.66 -10.99 1.58
CA ARG A 54 0.44 -11.80 1.45
C ARG A 54 0.14 -12.57 2.74
N SER A 55 1.14 -13.19 3.35
CA SER A 55 0.97 -13.94 4.62
C SER A 55 0.46 -13.06 5.77
N VAL A 56 0.79 -11.77 5.80
CA VAL A 56 0.21 -10.83 6.78
C VAL A 56 -1.30 -10.72 6.63
N VAL A 57 -1.82 -10.83 5.41
CA VAL A 57 -3.24 -10.73 5.11
C VAL A 57 -3.95 -12.08 5.30
N THR A 58 -3.34 -13.20 4.86
CA THR A 58 -3.96 -14.52 4.98
C THR A 58 -3.93 -15.07 6.41
N ASP A 59 -2.84 -14.88 7.12
CA ASP A 59 -2.57 -15.56 8.40
C ASP A 59 -2.27 -14.59 9.56
N GLY A 60 -2.21 -13.29 9.28
CA GLY A 60 -1.72 -12.30 10.24
C GLY A 60 -2.70 -11.19 10.58
N THR A 61 -2.14 -10.06 11.00
CA THR A 61 -2.87 -8.88 11.49
C THR A 61 -3.60 -8.09 10.39
N GLY A 62 -3.36 -8.44 9.14
CA GLY A 62 -3.95 -7.80 7.95
C GLY A 62 -5.24 -8.44 7.44
N ALA A 63 -5.79 -9.47 8.10
CA ALA A 63 -6.90 -10.27 7.58
C ALA A 63 -8.14 -9.45 7.17
N ALA A 64 -8.44 -8.36 7.86
CA ALA A 64 -9.57 -7.50 7.50
C ALA A 64 -9.33 -6.64 6.23
N ALA A 65 -8.13 -6.68 5.66
CA ALA A 65 -7.81 -6.03 4.39
C ALA A 65 -8.03 -6.95 3.18
N ASP A 66 -8.30 -8.24 3.38
CA ASP A 66 -8.44 -9.21 2.29
C ASP A 66 -9.68 -8.91 1.43
N ILE A 67 -9.56 -9.14 0.13
CA ILE A 67 -10.62 -8.92 -0.86
C ILE A 67 -10.83 -10.23 -1.60
N GLU A 68 -12.06 -10.73 -1.56
CA GLU A 68 -12.41 -12.00 -2.21
C GLU A 68 -12.07 -11.99 -3.71
N GLY A 69 -11.32 -12.98 -4.16
CA GLY A 69 -10.88 -13.11 -5.55
C GLY A 69 -9.64 -12.31 -5.94
N TYR A 70 -8.97 -11.66 -4.98
CA TYR A 70 -7.76 -10.88 -5.21
C TYR A 70 -6.65 -11.24 -4.21
N GLU A 71 -5.40 -11.07 -4.63
CA GLU A 71 -4.23 -11.28 -3.80
C GLU A 71 -3.78 -9.96 -3.15
N VAL A 72 -4.39 -9.61 -2.03
CA VAL A 72 -3.99 -8.42 -1.27
C VAL A 72 -2.70 -8.69 -0.52
N CYS A 73 -1.69 -7.87 -0.76
CA CYS A 73 -0.41 -7.85 -0.06
C CYS A 73 -0.28 -6.57 0.76
N GLY A 74 0.09 -6.66 2.03
CA GLY A 74 0.21 -5.45 2.84
C GLY A 74 0.71 -5.68 4.26
N LYS A 75 0.92 -4.58 5.00
CA LYS A 75 1.42 -4.61 6.37
C LYS A 75 0.74 -3.56 7.24
N THR A 76 0.32 -4.00 8.42
CA THR A 76 -0.11 -3.13 9.50
C THR A 76 1.08 -2.42 10.14
N SER A 77 0.87 -1.22 10.61
CA SER A 77 1.81 -0.51 11.48
C SER A 77 1.12 -0.01 12.74
N THR A 78 1.87 -0.04 13.85
CA THR A 78 1.45 0.56 15.12
C THR A 78 2.69 1.17 15.75
N ALA A 79 2.69 2.49 15.95
CA ALA A 79 3.78 3.22 16.56
C ALA A 79 3.32 3.91 17.85
N GLU A 80 4.06 3.73 18.91
CA GLU A 80 3.90 4.48 20.14
C GLU A 80 4.31 5.94 19.95
N ILE A 81 3.70 6.84 20.70
CA ILE A 81 3.95 8.27 20.59
C ILE A 81 4.72 8.73 21.82
N ALA A 82 5.83 9.41 21.60
CA ALA A 82 6.62 9.98 22.69
C ALA A 82 5.82 10.98 23.51
N SER A 83 5.96 10.93 24.85
CA SER A 83 5.39 11.89 25.77
C SER A 83 6.39 13.01 26.05
N GLU A 84 5.91 14.25 26.23
CA GLU A 84 6.74 15.40 26.65
C GLU A 84 7.32 15.21 28.05
N GLU A 85 6.66 14.40 28.88
CA GLU A 85 7.09 14.07 30.25
C GLU A 85 8.12 12.91 30.29
N GLY A 86 8.50 12.36 29.12
CA GLY A 86 9.36 11.20 28.97
C GLY A 86 8.56 9.89 28.81
N GLY A 87 9.16 8.90 28.11
CA GLY A 87 8.50 7.66 27.75
C GLY A 87 7.47 7.82 26.63
N TYR A 88 6.40 7.01 26.65
CA TYR A 88 5.37 7.00 25.63
C TYR A 88 4.00 7.35 26.21
N LYS A 89 3.14 7.95 25.39
CA LYS A 89 1.73 8.18 25.72
C LYS A 89 1.03 6.83 25.95
N LYS A 90 0.18 6.75 26.97
CA LYS A 90 -0.53 5.51 27.27
C LYS A 90 -1.74 5.34 26.35
N GLU A 91 -1.84 4.16 25.73
CA GLU A 91 -2.98 3.75 24.91
C GLU A 91 -3.27 4.64 23.69
N VAL A 92 -2.32 5.48 23.28
CA VAL A 92 -2.42 6.35 22.12
C VAL A 92 -1.35 5.98 21.10
N TYR A 93 -1.76 5.72 19.86
CA TYR A 93 -0.88 5.19 18.82
C TYR A 93 -1.06 5.92 17.50
N ASN A 94 0.01 5.92 16.69
CA ASN A 94 -0.11 6.15 15.25
C ASN A 94 -0.24 4.79 14.58
N ILE A 95 -1.33 4.58 13.85
CA ILE A 95 -1.63 3.31 13.21
C ILE A 95 -1.70 3.47 11.70
N GLY A 96 -1.44 2.39 10.97
CA GLY A 96 -1.57 2.39 9.53
C GLY A 96 -1.67 0.99 8.93
N PHE A 97 -2.08 0.97 7.67
CA PHE A 97 -1.96 -0.17 6.78
C PHE A 97 -1.54 0.33 5.40
N CYS A 98 -0.50 -0.27 4.85
CA CYS A 98 -0.10 -0.03 3.46
C CYS A 98 -0.15 -1.35 2.70
N GLY A 99 -0.73 -1.34 1.52
CA GLY A 99 -0.86 -2.55 0.71
C GLY A 99 -1.23 -2.27 -0.74
N PHE A 100 -1.24 -3.33 -1.51
CA PHE A 100 -1.57 -3.36 -2.93
C PHE A 100 -2.27 -4.68 -3.29
N ILE A 101 -2.82 -4.77 -4.49
CA ILE A 101 -3.35 -6.01 -5.05
C ILE A 101 -2.30 -6.56 -6.01
N ASP A 102 -1.71 -7.70 -5.64
CA ASP A 102 -0.78 -8.43 -6.50
C ASP A 102 -1.54 -9.20 -7.59
N ASN A 103 -0.84 -9.64 -8.65
CA ASN A 103 -1.43 -10.41 -9.75
C ASN A 103 -2.74 -9.80 -10.25
N SER A 104 -2.73 -8.50 -10.54
CA SER A 104 -3.90 -7.79 -11.04
C SER A 104 -3.58 -6.90 -12.25
N SER A 105 -4.62 -6.51 -12.98
CA SER A 105 -4.48 -5.64 -14.16
C SER A 105 -4.07 -4.19 -13.83
N SER A 106 -3.79 -3.88 -12.55
CA SER A 106 -3.40 -2.54 -12.12
C SER A 106 -2.53 -2.59 -10.86
N ASN A 107 -1.48 -1.78 -10.83
CA ASN A 107 -0.55 -1.63 -9.70
C ASN A 107 -1.03 -0.59 -8.68
N LEU A 108 -2.31 -0.66 -8.28
CA LEU A 108 -2.85 0.23 -7.26
C LEU A 108 -2.24 -0.04 -5.89
N VAL A 109 -1.70 0.99 -5.27
CA VAL A 109 -1.19 0.98 -3.89
C VAL A 109 -2.01 1.94 -3.04
N CYS A 110 -2.41 1.50 -1.85
CA CYS A 110 -3.16 2.31 -0.91
C CYS A 110 -2.48 2.33 0.46
N PHE A 111 -2.44 3.50 1.08
CA PHE A 111 -2.03 3.69 2.46
C PHE A 111 -3.15 4.35 3.25
N VAL A 112 -3.56 3.70 4.32
CA VAL A 112 -4.49 4.23 5.31
C VAL A 112 -3.74 4.46 6.60
N GLY A 113 -3.80 5.66 7.14
CA GLY A 113 -3.14 6.00 8.40
C GLY A 113 -4.02 6.88 9.29
N ALA A 114 -3.86 6.72 10.59
CA ALA A 114 -4.50 7.56 11.59
C ALA A 114 -3.50 7.87 12.73
N ASN A 115 -3.48 9.12 13.14
CA ASN A 115 -2.58 9.61 14.18
C ASN A 115 -3.34 9.80 15.49
N GLU A 116 -2.65 9.55 16.59
CA GLU A 116 -3.13 9.78 17.95
C GLU A 116 -4.49 9.12 18.25
N VAL A 117 -4.61 7.84 17.92
CA VAL A 117 -5.86 7.08 18.12
C VAL A 117 -5.74 6.05 19.25
N TYR A 118 -6.89 5.77 19.89
CA TYR A 118 -7.00 4.76 20.95
C TYR A 118 -7.36 3.35 20.46
N ALA A 119 -7.72 3.19 19.18
CA ALA A 119 -8.20 1.91 18.62
C ALA A 119 -7.28 1.40 17.52
N MET A 120 -6.85 0.13 17.62
CA MET A 120 -5.80 -0.47 16.77
C MET A 120 -6.28 -1.15 15.47
N ARG A 121 -7.57 -1.19 15.12
CA ARG A 121 -8.05 -2.16 14.11
C ARG A 121 -8.81 -1.60 12.91
N GLN A 122 -8.94 -0.29 12.74
CA GLN A 122 -9.81 0.27 11.69
C GLN A 122 -9.11 0.45 10.33
N THR A 123 -7.79 0.55 10.29
CA THR A 123 -7.07 0.89 9.04
C THR A 123 -7.13 -0.21 7.99
N THR A 124 -7.16 -1.48 8.38
CA THR A 124 -7.29 -2.62 7.47
C THR A 124 -8.68 -2.69 6.84
N GLN A 125 -9.75 -2.45 7.61
CA GLN A 125 -11.11 -2.42 7.08
C GLN A 125 -11.32 -1.23 6.15
N ILE A 126 -10.84 -0.05 6.52
CA ILE A 126 -10.89 1.14 5.65
C ILE A 126 -10.13 0.91 4.34
N PHE A 127 -8.96 0.24 4.41
CA PHE A 127 -8.22 -0.16 3.21
C PHE A 127 -9.06 -1.08 2.33
N ASN A 128 -9.68 -2.12 2.90
CA ASN A 128 -10.55 -3.04 2.18
C ASN A 128 -11.68 -2.28 1.47
N ASP A 129 -12.41 -1.43 2.19
CA ASP A 129 -13.51 -0.63 1.64
C ASP A 129 -13.07 0.27 0.47
N ILE A 130 -11.90 0.92 0.59
CA ILE A 130 -11.32 1.76 -0.46
C ILE A 130 -10.96 0.92 -1.68
N MET A 131 -10.25 -0.18 -1.48
CA MET A 131 -9.71 -1.00 -2.56
C MET A 131 -10.80 -1.79 -3.28
N GLU A 132 -11.82 -2.31 -2.57
CA GLU A 132 -12.99 -2.91 -3.21
C GLU A 132 -13.74 -1.92 -4.12
N ASN A 133 -13.89 -0.67 -3.67
CA ASN A 133 -14.49 0.35 -4.50
C ASN A 133 -13.62 0.70 -5.71
N ALA A 134 -12.30 0.78 -5.52
CA ALA A 134 -11.36 1.03 -6.62
C ALA A 134 -11.37 -0.10 -7.66
N VAL A 135 -11.39 -1.36 -7.23
CA VAL A 135 -11.50 -2.53 -8.11
C VAL A 135 -12.74 -2.43 -9.01
N LYS A 136 -13.88 -2.07 -8.43
CA LYS A 136 -15.14 -1.91 -9.17
C LYS A 136 -15.10 -0.71 -10.11
N GLN A 137 -14.62 0.43 -9.62
CA GLN A 137 -14.60 1.70 -10.35
C GLN A 137 -13.65 1.66 -11.56
N TYR A 138 -12.49 1.02 -11.41
CA TYR A 138 -11.46 0.97 -12.45
C TYR A 138 -11.46 -0.34 -13.25
N ASN A 139 -12.45 -1.23 -13.00
CA ASN A 139 -12.58 -2.55 -13.66
C ASN A 139 -11.28 -3.37 -13.54
N ILE A 140 -10.67 -3.37 -12.36
CA ILE A 140 -9.46 -4.15 -12.11
C ILE A 140 -9.82 -5.63 -12.07
N THR A 141 -9.06 -6.44 -12.80
CA THR A 141 -9.22 -7.89 -12.85
C THR A 141 -8.05 -8.60 -12.19
N SER A 142 -8.34 -9.69 -11.50
CA SER A 142 -7.32 -10.62 -11.03
C SER A 142 -6.67 -11.32 -12.24
N MET A 143 -5.36 -11.54 -12.19
CA MET A 143 -4.60 -12.29 -13.17
C MET A 143 -4.09 -13.58 -12.53
N PRO A 144 -3.88 -14.67 -13.29
CA PRO A 144 -3.27 -15.87 -12.73
C PRO A 144 -1.86 -15.59 -12.21
N SER A 145 -1.55 -16.15 -11.03
CA SER A 145 -0.19 -16.15 -10.50
C SER A 145 0.72 -16.94 -11.46
N ASN A 146 1.85 -16.37 -11.80
CA ASN A 146 2.86 -17.04 -12.63
C ASN A 146 3.62 -18.12 -11.86
#